data_b4733ac5eea91678d7062638756d9785
#
_entry.id   b4733ac5eea91678d7062638756d9785
#
_cell.length_a   1.000
_cell.length_b   1.000
_cell.length_c   1.000
_cell.angle_alpha   90.00
_cell.angle_beta   90.00
_cell.angle_gamma   90.00
#
_symmetry.space_group_name_H-M   'P 1'
#
loop_
_entity.id
_entity.type
_entity.pdbx_description
1 polymer ?
#
loop_
_entity_poly.entity_id
_entity_poly.type
_entity_poly.pdbx_seq_one_letter_code
_entity_poly.pdbx_strand_id
1 'polypeptide(L)'
;MGVIRDHDGYVTGPFHIESGSERWQVGFDGEGAAEAALSALSVDNEFTVEAREEVGLPEMGGYAQTVGAAMTLVDGCRDLSETERETLEAAVDSGYFDRPRSADLGALADEFDVSKPAVSNTLRRGQERVLSRVVDALDDLDDERSEPQD
;
A
#
# COMPACT_ATOMS: atom_id res chain seq x y z
N MET A 1 19.58 -11.22 -0.73
CA MET A 1 19.40 -9.75 -0.81
C MET A 1 20.71 -8.95 -0.95
N GLY A 2 21.83 -9.36 -0.36
CA GLY A 2 23.11 -8.69 -0.53
C GLY A 2 23.52 -8.53 -2.00
N VAL A 3 23.49 -9.62 -2.76
CA VAL A 3 23.91 -9.64 -4.18
C VAL A 3 23.16 -8.63 -5.05
N ILE A 4 21.86 -8.46 -4.88
CA ILE A 4 21.06 -7.46 -5.64
C ILE A 4 21.58 -6.05 -5.36
N ARG A 5 21.77 -5.71 -4.09
CA ARG A 5 22.26 -4.39 -3.67
C ARG A 5 23.71 -4.13 -4.06
N ASP A 6 24.57 -5.16 -4.04
CA ASP A 6 25.97 -5.07 -4.43
C ASP A 6 26.15 -4.79 -5.92
N HIS A 7 25.10 -4.99 -6.73
CA HIS A 7 25.02 -4.66 -8.15
C HIS A 7 24.06 -3.51 -8.46
N ASP A 8 23.90 -2.57 -7.53
CA ASP A 8 23.04 -1.38 -7.68
C ASP A 8 21.57 -1.69 -7.96
N GLY A 9 21.10 -2.88 -7.56
CA GLY A 9 19.72 -3.28 -7.67
C GLY A 9 18.90 -2.87 -6.45
N TYR A 10 17.63 -2.61 -6.66
CA TYR A 10 16.67 -2.21 -5.63
C TYR A 10 15.36 -2.99 -5.75
N VAL A 11 14.65 -3.15 -4.64
CA VAL A 11 13.35 -3.83 -4.61
C VAL A 11 12.28 -2.85 -5.03
N THR A 12 11.49 -3.22 -6.04
CA THR A 12 10.45 -2.36 -6.63
C THR A 12 9.03 -2.73 -6.19
N GLY A 13 8.86 -3.83 -5.48
CA GLY A 13 7.55 -4.27 -5.03
C GLY A 13 7.59 -5.21 -3.83
N PRO A 14 6.43 -5.60 -3.30
CA PRO A 14 6.35 -6.56 -2.21
C PRO A 14 6.89 -7.92 -2.67
N PHE A 15 7.59 -8.62 -1.79
CA PHE A 15 7.92 -10.01 -2.02
C PHE A 15 6.73 -10.91 -1.64
N HIS A 16 6.57 -12.01 -2.37
CA HIS A 16 5.54 -13.00 -2.10
C HIS A 16 6.18 -14.34 -1.80
N ILE A 17 5.63 -15.06 -0.83
CA ILE A 17 6.03 -16.44 -0.51
C ILE A 17 4.87 -17.35 -0.90
N GLU A 18 5.13 -18.26 -1.82
CA GLU A 18 4.14 -19.24 -2.26
C GLU A 18 4.79 -20.61 -2.40
N SER A 19 4.23 -21.60 -1.74
CA SER A 19 4.69 -23.00 -1.81
C SER A 19 6.19 -23.21 -1.51
N GLY A 20 6.77 -22.36 -0.64
CA GLY A 20 8.19 -22.43 -0.26
C GLY A 20 9.14 -21.72 -1.23
N SER A 21 8.62 -21.07 -2.25
CA SER A 21 9.36 -20.18 -3.16
C SER A 21 9.11 -18.72 -2.85
N GLU A 22 10.14 -17.89 -3.00
CA GLU A 22 10.06 -16.44 -2.84
C GLU A 22 10.07 -15.79 -4.21
N ARG A 23 9.10 -14.90 -4.47
CA ARG A 23 9.06 -14.07 -5.67
C ARG A 23 9.41 -12.64 -5.31
N TRP A 24 10.40 -12.09 -6.01
CA TRP A 24 10.90 -10.75 -5.81
C TRP A 24 10.76 -9.92 -7.08
N GLN A 25 10.35 -8.67 -6.93
CA GLN A 25 10.42 -7.67 -7.97
C GLN A 25 11.63 -6.77 -7.69
N VAL A 26 12.56 -6.74 -8.63
CA VAL A 26 13.81 -5.98 -8.50
C VAL A 26 14.03 -5.11 -9.74
N GLY A 27 14.50 -3.89 -9.52
CA GLY A 27 14.87 -2.96 -10.56
C GLY A 27 16.39 -2.75 -10.61
N PHE A 28 16.89 -2.37 -11.77
CA PHE A 28 18.28 -2.01 -12.02
C PHE A 28 18.32 -0.80 -12.96
N ASP A 29 19.29 0.07 -12.82
CA ASP A 29 19.46 1.26 -13.66
C ASP A 29 19.96 0.95 -15.09
N GLY A 30 20.16 -0.34 -15.41
CA GLY A 30 20.56 -0.76 -16.74
C GLY A 30 20.70 -2.27 -16.85
N GLU A 31 20.65 -2.75 -18.11
CA GLU A 31 20.69 -4.18 -18.44
C GLU A 31 21.98 -4.86 -17.96
N GLY A 32 23.13 -4.16 -18.05
CA GLY A 32 24.41 -4.70 -17.59
C GLY A 32 24.47 -4.97 -16.08
N ALA A 33 23.84 -4.11 -15.27
CA ALA A 33 23.74 -4.30 -13.82
C ALA A 33 22.84 -5.49 -13.49
N ALA A 34 21.70 -5.61 -14.20
CA ALA A 34 20.78 -6.72 -14.08
C ALA A 34 21.45 -8.08 -14.40
N GLU A 35 22.18 -8.14 -15.53
CA GLU A 35 22.88 -9.37 -15.93
C GLU A 35 23.99 -9.77 -14.96
N ALA A 36 24.76 -8.79 -14.46
CA ALA A 36 25.79 -9.02 -13.46
C ALA A 36 25.21 -9.58 -12.15
N ALA A 37 24.10 -8.99 -11.68
CA ALA A 37 23.39 -9.46 -10.49
C ALA A 37 22.85 -10.88 -10.67
N LEU A 38 22.21 -11.19 -11.79
CA LEU A 38 21.68 -12.52 -12.09
C LEU A 38 22.79 -13.55 -12.19
N SER A 39 23.93 -13.21 -12.82
CA SER A 39 25.10 -14.08 -12.86
C SER A 39 25.64 -14.36 -11.47
N ALA A 40 25.76 -13.36 -10.62
CA ALA A 40 26.22 -13.53 -9.24
C ALA A 40 25.26 -14.35 -8.38
N LEU A 41 23.95 -14.15 -8.56
CA LEU A 41 22.92 -14.93 -7.88
C LEU A 41 22.95 -16.42 -8.24
N SER A 42 23.24 -16.75 -9.50
CA SER A 42 23.26 -18.13 -10.00
C SER A 42 24.37 -18.99 -9.40
N VAL A 43 25.36 -18.40 -8.73
CA VAL A 43 26.46 -19.13 -8.09
C VAL A 43 25.97 -19.96 -6.90
N ASP A 44 25.10 -19.36 -6.08
CA ASP A 44 24.67 -19.95 -4.79
C ASP A 44 23.16 -20.17 -4.68
N ASN A 45 22.36 -19.81 -5.73
CA ASN A 45 20.91 -19.89 -5.67
C ASN A 45 20.34 -20.49 -6.96
N GLU A 46 19.28 -21.27 -6.82
CA GLU A 46 18.42 -21.65 -7.94
C GLU A 46 17.27 -20.65 -8.03
N PHE A 47 17.10 -20.03 -9.20
CA PHE A 47 16.00 -19.09 -9.45
C PHE A 47 15.56 -19.14 -10.90
N THR A 48 14.38 -18.59 -11.16
CA THR A 48 13.83 -18.39 -12.50
C THR A 48 13.44 -16.94 -12.68
N VAL A 49 13.81 -16.34 -13.80
CA VAL A 49 13.32 -15.02 -14.19
C VAL A 49 11.97 -15.21 -14.89
N GLU A 50 10.89 -14.77 -14.25
CA GLU A 50 9.53 -14.94 -14.77
C GLU A 50 9.16 -13.87 -15.80
N ALA A 51 9.64 -12.63 -15.60
CA ALA A 51 9.40 -11.51 -16.50
C ALA A 51 10.58 -10.54 -16.50
N ARG A 52 10.77 -9.82 -17.61
CA ARG A 52 11.64 -8.66 -17.73
C ARG A 52 10.87 -7.57 -18.44
N GLU A 53 10.90 -6.37 -17.87
CA GLU A 53 10.27 -5.17 -18.42
C GLU A 53 11.30 -4.05 -18.43
N GLU A 54 11.40 -3.32 -19.52
CA GLU A 54 12.12 -2.06 -19.60
C GLU A 54 11.14 -0.96 -19.20
N VAL A 55 11.45 -0.23 -18.14
CA VAL A 55 10.61 0.87 -17.67
C VAL A 55 11.20 2.17 -18.22
N GLY A 56 10.49 2.80 -19.14
CA GLY A 56 10.89 4.10 -19.69
C GLY A 56 10.67 5.25 -18.69
N LEU A 57 11.19 6.44 -19.02
CA LEU A 57 10.99 7.64 -18.19
C LEU A 57 9.51 8.01 -17.95
N PRO A 58 8.60 7.85 -18.91
CA PRO A 58 7.17 8.10 -18.68
C PRO A 58 6.56 7.13 -17.67
N GLU A 59 6.90 5.83 -17.76
CA GLU A 59 6.42 4.82 -16.82
C GLU A 59 7.00 5.01 -15.42
N MET A 60 8.23 5.53 -15.31
CA MET A 60 8.81 5.91 -14.01
C MET A 60 8.05 7.06 -13.35
N GLY A 61 7.54 8.02 -14.14
CA GLY A 61 6.67 9.09 -13.65
C GLY A 61 5.41 8.53 -13.00
N GLY A 62 4.68 7.65 -13.68
CA GLY A 62 3.49 6.98 -13.16
C GLY A 62 3.77 6.13 -11.92
N TYR A 63 4.93 5.48 -11.86
CA TYR A 63 5.33 4.74 -10.66
C TYR A 63 5.57 5.67 -9.46
N ALA A 64 6.27 6.79 -9.68
CA ALA A 64 6.53 7.78 -8.62
C ALA A 64 5.24 8.37 -8.06
N GLN A 65 4.24 8.66 -8.90
CA GLN A 65 2.93 9.15 -8.46
C GLN A 65 2.14 8.07 -7.72
N THR A 66 2.13 6.83 -8.19
CA THR A 66 1.50 5.72 -7.47
C THR A 66 2.10 5.56 -6.07
N VAL A 67 3.41 5.69 -5.94
CA VAL A 67 4.09 5.67 -4.62
C VAL A 67 3.70 6.90 -3.80
N GLY A 68 3.62 8.08 -4.41
CA GLY A 68 3.16 9.32 -3.76
C GLY A 68 1.74 9.18 -3.20
N ALA A 69 0.79 8.74 -4.02
CA ALA A 69 -0.59 8.48 -3.60
C ALA A 69 -0.67 7.42 -2.49
N ALA A 70 0.11 6.34 -2.59
CA ALA A 70 0.18 5.33 -1.54
C ALA A 70 0.73 5.90 -0.22
N MET A 71 1.74 6.78 -0.27
CA MET A 71 2.26 7.48 0.89
C MET A 71 1.22 8.40 1.52
N THR A 72 0.46 9.14 0.74
CA THR A 72 -0.65 9.99 1.19
C THR A 72 -1.68 9.18 1.99
N LEU A 73 -2.05 7.98 1.50
CA LEU A 73 -2.95 7.05 2.21
C LEU A 73 -2.35 6.54 3.52
N VAL A 74 -1.07 6.13 3.51
CA VAL A 74 -0.39 5.63 4.72
C VAL A 74 -0.28 6.72 5.78
N ASP A 75 0.03 7.95 5.40
CA ASP A 75 0.10 9.08 6.32
C ASP A 75 -1.28 9.41 6.90
N GLY A 76 -2.34 9.31 6.10
CA GLY A 76 -3.71 9.42 6.59
C GLY A 76 -4.06 8.40 7.68
N CYS A 77 -3.57 7.16 7.53
CA CYS A 77 -3.73 6.14 8.57
C CYS A 77 -2.92 6.44 9.85
N ARG A 78 -1.75 7.06 9.70
CA ARG A 78 -0.91 7.48 10.84
C ARG A 78 -1.47 8.68 11.60
N ASP A 79 -2.21 9.55 10.93
CA ASP A 79 -2.86 10.72 11.52
C ASP A 79 -4.06 10.38 12.42
N LEU A 80 -4.55 9.14 12.38
CA LEU A 80 -5.58 8.66 13.29
C LEU A 80 -5.07 8.64 14.72
N SER A 81 -5.86 9.16 15.66
CA SER A 81 -5.61 8.90 17.07
C SER A 81 -5.83 7.41 17.39
N GLU A 82 -5.21 6.92 18.46
CA GLU A 82 -5.37 5.53 18.91
C GLU A 82 -6.87 5.16 19.05
N THR A 83 -7.65 6.01 19.71
CA THR A 83 -9.09 5.79 19.89
C THR A 83 -9.86 5.79 18.56
N GLU A 84 -9.52 6.66 17.59
CA GLU A 84 -10.16 6.65 16.27
C GLU A 84 -9.83 5.37 15.50
N ARG A 85 -8.58 4.93 15.56
CA ARG A 85 -8.13 3.68 14.93
C ARG A 85 -8.85 2.47 15.53
N GLU A 86 -8.83 2.33 16.85
CA GLU A 86 -9.49 1.23 17.55
C GLU A 86 -11.00 1.19 17.26
N THR A 87 -11.65 2.37 17.24
CA THR A 87 -13.08 2.47 16.92
C THR A 87 -13.38 2.05 15.49
N LEU A 88 -12.51 2.40 14.52
CA LEU A 88 -12.65 1.97 13.12
C LEU A 88 -12.43 0.46 12.98
N GLU A 89 -11.38 -0.09 13.62
CA GLU A 89 -11.09 -1.53 13.62
C GLU A 89 -12.28 -2.31 14.18
N ALA A 90 -12.78 -1.94 15.35
CA ALA A 90 -13.96 -2.57 15.94
C ALA A 90 -15.21 -2.48 15.07
N ALA A 91 -15.43 -1.35 14.40
CA ALA A 91 -16.55 -1.18 13.48
C ALA A 91 -16.44 -2.07 12.23
N VAL A 92 -15.23 -2.30 11.72
CA VAL A 92 -14.99 -3.23 10.61
C VAL A 92 -15.18 -4.66 11.07
N ASP A 93 -14.52 -5.06 12.15
CA ASP A 93 -14.51 -6.44 12.64
C ASP A 93 -15.89 -6.92 13.13
N SER A 94 -16.66 -6.02 13.73
CA SER A 94 -18.03 -6.34 14.18
C SER A 94 -19.07 -6.39 13.03
N GLY A 95 -18.70 -5.99 11.82
CA GLY A 95 -19.62 -5.91 10.68
C GLY A 95 -20.60 -4.74 10.77
N TYR A 96 -20.22 -3.64 11.41
CA TYR A 96 -21.01 -2.41 11.45
C TYR A 96 -21.28 -1.85 10.04
N PHE A 97 -20.34 -2.03 9.12
CA PHE A 97 -20.44 -1.59 7.74
C PHE A 97 -21.05 -2.62 6.79
N ASP A 98 -21.34 -3.82 7.25
CA ASP A 98 -21.90 -4.90 6.45
C ASP A 98 -23.35 -4.64 6.00
N ARG A 99 -23.78 -5.38 4.99
CA ARG A 99 -25.18 -5.37 4.52
C ARG A 99 -25.71 -6.82 4.36
N PRO A 100 -26.59 -7.25 5.24
CA PRO A 100 -27.14 -6.57 6.43
C PRO A 100 -26.08 -6.37 7.52
N ARG A 101 -26.26 -5.33 8.37
CA ARG A 101 -25.33 -5.05 9.47
C ARG A 101 -25.37 -6.18 10.50
N SER A 102 -24.18 -6.59 10.95
CA SER A 102 -24.01 -7.56 12.03
C SER A 102 -23.92 -6.89 13.41
N ALA A 103 -23.45 -5.63 13.47
CA ALA A 103 -23.42 -4.82 14.68
C ALA A 103 -24.06 -3.43 14.45
N ASP A 104 -24.54 -2.83 15.51
CA ASP A 104 -25.05 -1.46 15.50
C ASP A 104 -24.18 -0.52 16.37
N LEU A 105 -24.51 0.76 16.38
CA LEU A 105 -23.81 1.76 17.16
C LEU A 105 -23.91 1.50 18.68
N GLY A 106 -24.93 0.78 19.14
CA GLY A 106 -25.09 0.37 20.51
C GLY A 106 -24.03 -0.65 20.90
N ALA A 107 -23.82 -1.66 20.08
CA ALA A 107 -22.79 -2.68 20.32
C ALA A 107 -21.40 -2.06 20.43
N LEU A 108 -21.05 -1.13 19.54
CA LEU A 108 -19.79 -0.39 19.61
C LEU A 108 -19.67 0.47 20.86
N ALA A 109 -20.75 1.15 21.27
CA ALA A 109 -20.77 1.96 22.47
C ALA A 109 -20.56 1.13 23.75
N ASP A 110 -21.17 -0.05 23.80
CA ASP A 110 -21.04 -1.00 24.91
C ASP A 110 -19.61 -1.59 24.98
N GLU A 111 -18.99 -1.86 23.82
CA GLU A 111 -17.61 -2.38 23.74
C GLU A 111 -16.57 -1.41 24.31
N PHE A 112 -16.74 -0.12 24.04
CA PHE A 112 -15.82 0.92 24.51
C PHE A 112 -16.24 1.56 25.86
N ASP A 113 -17.33 1.11 26.47
CA ASP A 113 -17.92 1.69 27.68
C ASP A 113 -18.15 3.22 27.56
N VAL A 114 -18.68 3.64 26.42
CA VAL A 114 -18.98 5.05 26.11
C VAL A 114 -20.42 5.23 25.64
N SER A 115 -20.87 6.48 25.56
CA SER A 115 -22.21 6.76 25.02
C SER A 115 -22.26 6.60 23.49
N LYS A 116 -23.42 6.24 22.94
CA LYS A 116 -23.64 6.19 21.48
C LYS A 116 -23.24 7.47 20.74
N PRO A 117 -23.54 8.68 21.23
CA PRO A 117 -23.02 9.90 20.61
C PRO A 117 -21.50 10.01 20.63
N ALA A 118 -20.83 9.54 21.69
CA ALA A 118 -19.38 9.58 21.79
C ALA A 118 -18.72 8.69 20.73
N VAL A 119 -19.09 7.39 20.67
CA VAL A 119 -18.55 6.47 19.68
C VAL A 119 -18.88 6.90 18.25
N SER A 120 -20.10 7.45 18.02
CA SER A 120 -20.50 7.98 16.72
C SER A 120 -19.61 9.14 16.27
N ASN A 121 -19.27 10.05 17.18
CA ASN A 121 -18.38 11.18 16.87
C ASN A 121 -16.96 10.73 16.60
N THR A 122 -16.45 9.76 17.35
CA THR A 122 -15.10 9.20 17.15
C THR A 122 -15.02 8.49 15.81
N LEU A 123 -15.99 7.63 15.50
CA LEU A 123 -16.07 6.93 14.23
C LEU A 123 -16.14 7.90 13.05
N ARG A 124 -16.97 8.95 13.15
CA ARG A 124 -17.11 9.97 12.10
C ARG A 124 -15.79 10.72 11.85
N ARG A 125 -15.07 11.12 12.92
CA ARG A 125 -13.79 11.82 12.78
C ARG A 125 -12.74 10.90 12.13
N GLY A 126 -12.65 9.64 12.56
CA GLY A 126 -11.74 8.68 11.95
C GLY A 126 -12.06 8.46 10.47
N GLN A 127 -13.35 8.27 10.12
CA GLN A 127 -13.78 8.16 8.73
C GLN A 127 -13.45 9.41 7.90
N GLU A 128 -13.72 10.61 8.43
CA GLU A 128 -13.42 11.88 7.74
C GLU A 128 -11.94 11.99 7.39
N ARG A 129 -11.04 11.66 8.34
CA ARG A 129 -9.58 11.70 8.11
C ARG A 129 -9.14 10.71 7.03
N VAL A 130 -9.59 9.46 7.12
CA VAL A 130 -9.22 8.44 6.12
C VAL A 130 -9.79 8.79 4.75
N LEU A 131 -11.06 9.17 4.67
CA LEU A 131 -11.72 9.49 3.39
C LEU A 131 -11.12 10.73 2.73
N SER A 132 -10.74 11.77 3.49
CA SER A 132 -10.03 12.92 2.92
C SER A 132 -8.75 12.49 2.22
N ARG A 133 -7.94 11.63 2.86
CA ARG A 133 -6.69 11.15 2.26
C ARG A 133 -6.91 10.22 1.07
N VAL A 134 -8.00 9.46 1.08
CA VAL A 134 -8.39 8.66 -0.10
C VAL A 134 -8.72 9.57 -1.27
N VAL A 135 -9.47 10.65 -1.04
CA VAL A 135 -9.80 11.63 -2.09
C VAL A 135 -8.55 12.33 -2.59
N ASP A 136 -7.69 12.84 -1.68
CA ASP A 136 -6.42 13.47 -2.04
C ASP A 136 -5.55 12.54 -2.92
N ALA A 137 -5.43 11.26 -2.54
CA ALA A 137 -4.66 10.27 -3.30
C ALA A 137 -5.29 9.94 -4.66
N LEU A 138 -6.61 9.98 -4.79
CA LEU A 138 -7.30 9.78 -6.07
C LEU A 138 -7.09 10.99 -6.99
N ASP A 139 -7.14 12.21 -6.45
CA ASP A 139 -6.87 13.43 -7.22
C ASP A 139 -5.44 13.42 -7.75
N ASP A 140 -4.45 13.02 -6.93
CA ASP A 140 -3.05 12.86 -7.35
C ASP A 140 -2.90 11.86 -8.52
N LEU A 141 -3.70 10.79 -8.55
CA LEU A 141 -3.67 9.77 -9.61
C LEU A 141 -4.43 10.19 -10.87
N ASP A 142 -5.43 11.06 -10.77
CA ASP A 142 -6.25 11.50 -11.90
C ASP A 142 -5.62 12.66 -12.68
N ASP A 143 -4.77 13.48 -12.05
CA ASP A 143 -4.04 14.58 -12.70
C ASP A 143 -3.15 14.07 -13.85
N GLU A 144 -2.62 12.83 -13.77
CA GLU A 144 -1.86 12.21 -14.87
C GLU A 144 -2.70 11.89 -16.11
N ARG A 145 -3.98 11.58 -15.94
CA ARG A 145 -4.85 11.23 -17.06
C ARG A 145 -5.25 12.46 -17.90
N SER A 146 -4.95 13.64 -17.40
CA SER A 146 -5.37 14.92 -17.99
C SER A 146 -4.27 15.63 -18.77
N GLU A 147 -3.00 15.17 -18.75
CA GLU A 147 -1.95 15.72 -19.61
C GLU A 147 -2.09 15.16 -21.03
N PRO A 148 -2.38 16.03 -22.02
CA PRO A 148 -2.43 15.58 -23.42
C PRO A 148 -1.02 15.18 -23.87
N GLN A 149 -0.89 13.95 -24.35
CA GLN A 149 0.29 13.53 -25.09
C GLN A 149 0.37 14.38 -26.38
N ASP A 150 1.26 15.34 -26.38
CA ASP A 150 1.64 16.12 -27.57
C ASP A 150 2.83 15.44 -28.26
#